data_a2829bf5399c65da244cc8583334669b
#
_entry.id   a2829bf5399c65da244cc8583334669b
#
_cell.length_a   1.000
_cell.length_b   1.000
_cell.length_c   1.000
_cell.angle_alpha   90.00
_cell.angle_beta   90.00
_cell.angle_gamma   90.00
#
_symmetry.space_group_name_H-M   'P 1'
#
loop_
_entity.id
_entity.type
_entity.pdbx_description
1 polymer ?
#
loop_
_entity_poly.entity_id
_entity_poly.type
_entity_poly.pdbx_seq_one_letter_code
_entity_poly.pdbx_strand_id
1 'polypeptide(L)'
;SNKKILNSGFKFLYNLDESIKEMIHKWSKINIIKDLEHVRDGKNEYVDKRGKISNHELTEPINLIGLIDSKRGTTRANHYHPIQEQKCLITKGQFIEVFQDILNKNSPKITQVVNEGQLSIIKPNVAHTMIFSKDTVFLNLVRGERDHENYGITHTIKHVFVDDKEKDLLLNSYKFECRSCGNLKLKRVISLGYQPLANNLLKNKNEKCELYPLEMNYCSKCYNCQLSVAVKPEKMFSNYLYTSSTSKSFREHFIQATKEYIKVFRLNKKKSYI
;
A
#
# COMPACT_ATOMS: atom_id res chain seq x y z
N SER A 1 18.10 0.02 -26.34
CA SER A 1 18.12 1.44 -26.00
C SER A 1 16.85 2.11 -26.51
N ASN A 2 16.36 3.13 -25.84
CA ASN A 2 15.15 3.90 -26.21
C ASN A 2 15.19 4.42 -27.66
N LYS A 3 16.37 4.66 -28.23
CA LYS A 3 16.54 5.07 -29.63
C LYS A 3 16.00 4.05 -30.64
N LYS A 4 16.15 2.75 -30.39
CA LYS A 4 15.59 1.71 -31.29
C LYS A 4 14.05 1.70 -31.27
N ILE A 5 13.44 1.91 -30.11
CA ILE A 5 11.99 1.97 -29.94
C ILE A 5 11.42 3.21 -30.62
N LEU A 6 12.06 4.38 -30.45
CA LEU A 6 11.65 5.63 -31.08
C LEU A 6 11.79 5.58 -32.62
N ASN A 7 12.86 4.94 -33.11
CA ASN A 7 13.08 4.75 -34.54
C ASN A 7 12.09 3.77 -35.20
N SER A 8 11.35 2.95 -34.43
CA SER A 8 10.28 2.09 -34.94
C SER A 8 8.94 2.80 -35.11
N GLY A 9 8.88 4.12 -34.90
CA GLY A 9 7.66 4.91 -34.98
C GLY A 9 6.78 4.87 -33.71
N PHE A 10 7.26 4.22 -32.65
CA PHE A 10 6.55 4.20 -31.36
C PHE A 10 6.60 5.58 -30.71
N LYS A 11 5.44 6.11 -30.37
CA LYS A 11 5.31 7.37 -29.62
C LYS A 11 4.86 7.06 -28.21
N PHE A 12 5.63 7.53 -27.21
CA PHE A 12 5.12 7.54 -25.83
C PHE A 12 3.98 8.57 -25.75
N LEU A 13 2.82 8.14 -25.25
CA LEU A 13 1.66 9.03 -25.05
C LEU A 13 1.95 10.06 -23.94
N TYR A 14 2.76 9.68 -22.95
CA TYR A 14 3.17 10.53 -21.83
C TYR A 14 4.66 10.32 -21.53
N ASN A 15 5.31 11.34 -20.99
CA ASN A 15 6.63 11.16 -20.40
C ASN A 15 6.49 10.53 -19.01
N LEU A 16 7.57 9.95 -18.48
CA LEU A 16 7.56 9.26 -17.19
C LEU A 16 7.14 10.17 -16.04
N ASP A 17 7.63 11.43 -16.04
CA ASP A 17 7.34 12.40 -14.98
C ASP A 17 5.86 12.80 -14.95
N GLU A 18 5.25 13.02 -16.12
CA GLU A 18 3.82 13.32 -16.25
C GLU A 18 2.96 12.13 -15.79
N SER A 19 3.33 10.91 -16.21
CA SER A 19 2.64 9.69 -15.81
C SER A 19 2.71 9.48 -14.30
N ILE A 20 3.87 9.72 -13.67
CA ILE A 20 4.04 9.62 -12.22
C ILE A 20 3.22 10.70 -11.50
N LYS A 21 3.25 11.96 -11.98
CA LYS A 21 2.47 13.05 -11.39
C LYS A 21 0.97 12.79 -11.48
N GLU A 22 0.49 12.35 -12.64
CA GLU A 22 -0.92 12.01 -12.82
C GLU A 22 -1.35 10.87 -11.89
N MET A 23 -0.52 9.84 -11.78
CA MET A 23 -0.74 8.69 -10.91
C MET A 23 -0.81 9.11 -9.43
N ILE A 24 0.15 9.90 -8.95
CA ILE A 24 0.17 10.41 -7.58
C ILE A 24 -1.06 11.29 -7.32
N HIS A 25 -1.38 12.22 -8.21
CA HIS A 25 -2.51 13.13 -8.06
C HIS A 25 -3.85 12.40 -8.07
N LYS A 26 -4.03 11.43 -8.95
CA LYS A 26 -5.26 10.67 -9.09
C LYS A 26 -5.52 9.77 -7.88
N TRP A 27 -4.48 9.11 -7.37
CA TRP A 27 -4.61 8.15 -6.28
C TRP A 27 -4.63 8.77 -4.88
N SER A 28 -3.99 9.90 -4.70
CA SER A 28 -4.05 10.65 -3.43
C SER A 28 -5.44 11.19 -3.09
N LYS A 29 -6.35 11.24 -4.05
CA LYS A 29 -7.72 11.76 -3.86
C LYS A 29 -8.76 10.68 -3.54
N ILE A 30 -8.44 9.40 -3.71
CA ILE A 30 -9.42 8.30 -3.57
C ILE A 30 -9.70 8.04 -2.10
N ASN A 31 -8.65 8.02 -1.28
CA ASN A 31 -8.77 7.83 0.16
C ASN A 31 -7.76 8.72 0.90
N ILE A 32 -8.15 9.19 2.07
CA ILE A 32 -7.35 10.08 2.90
C ILE A 32 -7.16 9.45 4.27
N ILE A 33 -5.90 9.21 4.64
CA ILE A 33 -5.55 8.96 6.03
C ILE A 33 -5.01 10.24 6.62
N LYS A 34 -5.67 10.72 7.66
CA LYS A 34 -5.21 11.87 8.43
C LYS A 34 -4.52 11.39 9.69
N ASP A 35 -3.30 11.82 9.86
CA ASP A 35 -2.64 11.82 11.16
C ASP A 35 -3.35 12.83 12.08
N LEU A 36 -3.14 12.67 13.40
CA LEU A 36 -3.66 13.60 14.38
C LEU A 36 -3.07 15.00 14.15
N GLU A 37 -3.93 15.99 13.97
CA GLU A 37 -3.53 17.39 13.81
C GLU A 37 -3.81 18.18 15.11
N HIS A 38 -2.84 18.97 15.54
CA HIS A 38 -3.01 19.85 16.70
C HIS A 38 -3.48 21.25 16.27
N VAL A 39 -4.55 21.73 16.86
CA VAL A 39 -5.24 22.98 16.46
C VAL A 39 -4.46 24.25 16.85
N ARG A 40 -3.52 24.22 17.82
CA ARG A 40 -2.92 25.45 18.37
C ARG A 40 -1.57 25.85 17.80
N ASP A 41 -0.66 24.95 17.50
CA ASP A 41 0.74 25.28 17.21
C ASP A 41 1.30 24.63 15.95
N GLY A 42 0.44 24.15 15.04
CA GLY A 42 0.88 23.40 13.87
C GLY A 42 1.53 22.04 14.20
N LYS A 43 1.39 21.57 15.45
CA LYS A 43 1.82 20.25 15.90
C LYS A 43 0.64 19.30 15.89
N ASN A 44 0.87 18.08 15.46
CA ASN A 44 -0.18 17.05 15.31
C ASN A 44 -0.75 16.57 16.66
N GLU A 45 -0.10 16.84 17.77
CA GLU A 45 -0.50 16.39 19.09
C GLU A 45 -0.06 17.39 20.16
N TYR A 46 -0.89 17.59 21.18
CA TYR A 46 -0.49 18.26 22.41
C TYR A 46 -0.22 17.21 23.49
N VAL A 47 0.97 17.23 24.07
CA VAL A 47 1.39 16.28 25.11
C VAL A 47 1.88 17.06 26.32
N ASP A 48 1.33 16.76 27.51
CA ASP A 48 1.81 17.27 28.79
C ASP A 48 1.82 16.13 29.85
N LYS A 49 2.11 16.46 31.12
CA LYS A 49 2.13 15.48 32.22
C LYS A 49 0.80 14.75 32.45
N ARG A 50 -0.30 15.23 31.95
CA ARG A 50 -1.64 14.64 32.08
C ARG A 50 -1.93 13.64 30.96
N GLY A 51 -1.17 13.67 29.85
CA GLY A 51 -1.38 12.83 28.70
C GLY A 51 -1.39 13.62 27.40
N LYS A 52 -2.23 13.19 26.46
CA LYS A 52 -2.21 13.62 25.08
C LYS A 52 -3.62 14.08 24.65
N ILE A 53 -3.67 15.19 23.89
CA ILE A 53 -4.86 15.66 23.21
C ILE A 53 -4.60 15.56 21.70
N SER A 54 -5.55 14.98 20.98
CA SER A 54 -5.50 14.80 19.53
C SER A 54 -6.83 15.22 18.93
N ASN A 55 -6.79 16.08 17.93
CA ASN A 55 -7.98 16.62 17.29
C ASN A 55 -8.02 16.22 15.81
N HIS A 56 -9.21 15.89 15.33
CA HIS A 56 -9.48 15.63 13.92
C HIS A 56 -10.57 16.60 13.44
N GLU A 57 -10.28 17.30 12.35
CA GLU A 57 -11.25 18.10 11.66
C GLU A 57 -12.07 17.22 10.70
N LEU A 58 -13.38 17.34 10.77
CA LEU A 58 -14.31 16.65 9.88
C LEU A 58 -14.91 17.66 8.90
N THR A 59 -14.97 17.26 7.64
CA THR A 59 -15.53 18.09 6.55
C THR A 59 -17.07 18.11 6.56
N GLU A 60 -17.69 17.12 7.21
CA GLU A 60 -19.14 16.99 7.32
C GLU A 60 -19.56 16.78 8.76
N PRO A 61 -20.74 17.31 9.18
CA PRO A 61 -21.27 17.02 10.49
C PRO A 61 -21.58 15.54 10.65
N ILE A 62 -21.40 15.04 11.87
CA ILE A 62 -21.76 13.67 12.26
C ILE A 62 -22.87 13.74 13.31
N ASN A 63 -23.81 12.82 13.28
CA ASN A 63 -24.88 12.68 14.25
C ASN A 63 -25.03 11.26 14.80
N LEU A 64 -24.17 10.34 14.37
CA LEU A 64 -24.12 8.98 14.89
C LEU A 64 -22.67 8.51 14.97
N ILE A 65 -22.31 7.88 16.08
CA ILE A 65 -21.02 7.25 16.32
C ILE A 65 -21.25 5.77 16.54
N GLY A 66 -20.65 4.93 15.69
CA GLY A 66 -20.61 3.49 15.87
C GLY A 66 -19.29 3.06 16.50
N LEU A 67 -19.33 2.39 17.66
CA LEU A 67 -18.17 1.74 18.24
C LEU A 67 -18.08 0.31 17.70
N ILE A 68 -16.98 -0.02 17.05
CA ILE A 68 -16.80 -1.31 16.36
C ILE A 68 -15.56 -2.01 16.89
N ASP A 69 -15.74 -3.23 17.38
CA ASP A 69 -14.67 -4.17 17.74
C ASP A 69 -14.49 -5.20 16.62
N SER A 70 -13.26 -5.53 16.29
CA SER A 70 -12.92 -6.45 15.21
C SER A 70 -11.70 -7.28 15.59
N LYS A 71 -11.82 -8.59 15.44
CA LYS A 71 -10.77 -9.54 15.78
C LYS A 71 -9.70 -9.63 14.68
N ARG A 72 -8.46 -9.85 15.08
CA ARG A 72 -7.36 -10.17 14.17
C ARG A 72 -7.75 -11.30 13.20
N GLY A 73 -7.36 -11.17 11.93
CA GLY A 73 -7.60 -12.15 10.89
C GLY A 73 -8.99 -12.08 10.25
N THR A 74 -9.88 -11.21 10.76
CA THR A 74 -11.20 -10.98 10.17
C THR A 74 -11.17 -9.87 9.13
N THR A 75 -12.26 -9.78 8.35
CA THR A 75 -12.50 -8.69 7.39
C THR A 75 -13.84 -8.03 7.68
N ARG A 76 -13.92 -6.74 7.36
CA ARG A 76 -15.17 -5.99 7.27
C ARG A 76 -15.23 -5.24 5.96
N ALA A 77 -16.39 -4.67 5.66
CA ALA A 77 -16.71 -3.97 4.43
C ALA A 77 -16.87 -4.91 3.24
N ASN A 78 -15.98 -4.94 2.23
CA ASN A 78 -16.21 -5.55 0.92
C ASN A 78 -17.47 -4.96 0.26
N HIS A 79 -17.56 -3.64 0.29
CA HIS A 79 -18.69 -2.86 -0.22
C HIS A 79 -18.24 -1.44 -0.62
N TYR A 80 -19.18 -0.66 -1.12
CA TYR A 80 -19.02 0.78 -1.30
C TYR A 80 -20.29 1.54 -0.89
N HIS A 81 -20.15 2.84 -0.68
CA HIS A 81 -21.25 3.76 -0.41
C HIS A 81 -21.43 4.70 -1.59
N PRO A 82 -22.60 4.76 -2.25
CA PRO A 82 -22.81 5.64 -3.39
C PRO A 82 -22.76 7.13 -3.04
N ILE A 83 -23.19 7.49 -1.85
CA ILE A 83 -23.42 8.88 -1.42
C ILE A 83 -22.56 9.26 -0.22
N GLN A 84 -22.43 8.36 0.75
CA GLN A 84 -21.78 8.64 2.02
C GLN A 84 -20.26 8.61 1.92
N GLU A 85 -19.61 9.56 2.59
CA GLU A 85 -18.20 9.46 2.96
C GLU A 85 -18.07 8.67 4.26
N GLN A 86 -17.36 7.57 4.27
CA GLN A 86 -17.12 6.77 5.49
C GLN A 86 -15.88 7.28 6.21
N LYS A 87 -16.01 7.53 7.52
CA LYS A 87 -14.94 8.00 8.38
C LYS A 87 -14.74 7.02 9.52
N CYS A 88 -13.51 6.49 9.67
CA CYS A 88 -13.14 5.54 10.70
C CYS A 88 -11.96 6.06 11.51
N LEU A 89 -12.18 6.38 12.78
CA LEU A 89 -11.13 6.78 13.72
C LEU A 89 -10.68 5.55 14.52
N ILE A 90 -9.44 5.15 14.35
CA ILE A 90 -8.88 3.98 15.00
C ILE A 90 -8.41 4.34 16.40
N THR A 91 -9.09 3.81 17.41
CA THR A 91 -8.78 4.06 18.83
C THR A 91 -7.83 3.04 19.41
N LYS A 92 -7.76 1.83 18.79
CA LYS A 92 -6.83 0.77 19.18
C LYS A 92 -6.61 -0.18 18.01
N GLY A 93 -5.37 -0.64 17.83
CA GLY A 93 -5.05 -1.70 16.87
C GLY A 93 -4.60 -1.18 15.52
N GLN A 94 -4.85 -1.98 14.47
CA GLN A 94 -4.35 -1.73 13.12
C GLN A 94 -5.05 -2.63 12.10
N PHE A 95 -5.34 -2.11 10.91
CA PHE A 95 -5.81 -2.91 9.79
C PHE A 95 -5.14 -2.50 8.46
N ILE A 96 -5.16 -3.41 7.50
CA ILE A 96 -4.87 -3.12 6.10
C ILE A 96 -6.19 -2.72 5.45
N GLU A 97 -6.23 -1.56 4.83
CA GLU A 97 -7.33 -1.11 4.01
C GLU A 97 -7.00 -1.36 2.54
N VAL A 98 -7.88 -2.07 1.86
CA VAL A 98 -7.82 -2.27 0.41
C VAL A 98 -8.96 -1.47 -0.21
N PHE A 99 -8.67 -0.68 -1.23
CA PHE A 99 -9.69 0.17 -1.86
C PHE A 99 -9.49 0.33 -3.35
N GLN A 100 -10.58 0.65 -4.06
CA GLN A 100 -10.62 0.86 -5.51
C GLN A 100 -11.74 1.83 -5.88
N ASP A 101 -11.46 2.78 -6.74
CA ASP A 101 -12.49 3.65 -7.33
C ASP A 101 -13.29 2.85 -8.37
N ILE A 102 -14.58 2.65 -8.11
CA ILE A 102 -15.45 1.86 -8.99
C ILE A 102 -15.99 2.64 -10.20
N LEU A 103 -15.92 3.97 -10.17
CA LEU A 103 -16.31 4.81 -11.29
C LEU A 103 -15.29 4.79 -12.43
N ASN A 104 -14.05 4.44 -12.11
CA ASN A 104 -12.98 4.31 -13.07
C ASN A 104 -12.62 2.85 -13.30
N LYS A 105 -13.04 2.28 -14.42
CA LYS A 105 -12.76 0.88 -14.78
C LYS A 105 -11.28 0.50 -14.77
N ASN A 106 -10.39 1.48 -14.96
CA ASN A 106 -8.94 1.30 -14.94
C ASN A 106 -8.31 1.64 -13.59
N SER A 107 -9.11 1.93 -12.56
CA SER A 107 -8.58 2.22 -11.23
C SER A 107 -7.88 0.99 -10.67
N PRO A 108 -6.63 1.11 -10.25
CA PRO A 108 -5.94 0.01 -9.59
C PRO A 108 -6.53 -0.23 -8.20
N LYS A 109 -6.46 -1.47 -7.76
CA LYS A 109 -6.64 -1.82 -6.37
C LYS A 109 -5.40 -1.37 -5.59
N ILE A 110 -5.59 -0.67 -4.48
CA ILE A 110 -4.53 -0.08 -3.67
C ILE A 110 -4.67 -0.55 -2.22
N THR A 111 -3.55 -0.77 -1.54
CA THR A 111 -3.51 -1.09 -0.12
C THR A 111 -2.90 0.05 0.69
N GLN A 112 -3.30 0.14 1.95
CA GLN A 112 -2.65 1.00 2.93
C GLN A 112 -2.86 0.47 4.35
N VAL A 113 -1.96 0.81 5.26
CA VAL A 113 -2.12 0.49 6.68
C VAL A 113 -2.74 1.68 7.39
N VAL A 114 -3.75 1.41 8.20
CA VAL A 114 -4.36 2.39 9.10
C VAL A 114 -4.03 1.98 10.52
N ASN A 115 -3.38 2.88 11.23
CA ASN A 115 -2.86 2.66 12.58
C ASN A 115 -3.74 3.33 13.64
N GLU A 116 -3.53 2.93 14.88
CA GLU A 116 -4.07 3.62 16.05
C GLU A 116 -3.79 5.12 15.99
N GLY A 117 -4.79 5.92 16.29
CA GLY A 117 -4.75 7.36 16.24
C GLY A 117 -4.93 7.98 14.85
N GLN A 118 -5.11 7.20 13.80
CA GLN A 118 -5.37 7.71 12.45
C GLN A 118 -6.87 7.71 12.14
N LEU A 119 -7.28 8.68 11.33
CA LEU A 119 -8.62 8.79 10.76
C LEU A 119 -8.56 8.36 9.28
N SER A 120 -9.23 7.26 8.93
CA SER A 120 -9.44 6.87 7.53
C SER A 120 -10.71 7.50 7.00
N ILE A 121 -10.63 8.15 5.83
CA ILE A 121 -11.75 8.79 5.14
C ILE A 121 -11.88 8.17 3.76
N ILE A 122 -12.96 7.45 3.53
CA ILE A 122 -13.27 6.79 2.27
C ILE A 122 -14.39 7.54 1.57
N LYS A 123 -14.13 8.02 0.36
CA LYS A 123 -15.08 8.81 -0.41
C LYS A 123 -16.22 7.96 -0.99
N PRO A 124 -17.34 8.56 -1.38
CA PRO A 124 -18.39 7.88 -2.12
C PRO A 124 -17.85 7.18 -3.36
N ASN A 125 -18.45 6.04 -3.71
CA ASN A 125 -18.08 5.19 -4.85
C ASN A 125 -16.66 4.62 -4.82
N VAL A 126 -16.04 4.57 -3.64
CA VAL A 126 -14.81 3.83 -3.42
C VAL A 126 -15.13 2.50 -2.73
N ALA A 127 -14.96 1.40 -3.46
CA ALA A 127 -15.02 0.08 -2.87
C ALA A 127 -13.87 -0.10 -1.89
N HIS A 128 -14.15 -0.66 -0.71
CA HIS A 128 -13.16 -0.82 0.34
C HIS A 128 -13.36 -2.09 1.14
N THR A 129 -12.27 -2.59 1.69
CA THR A 129 -12.21 -3.74 2.59
C THR A 129 -11.20 -3.47 3.69
N MET A 130 -11.56 -3.78 4.93
CA MET A 130 -10.69 -3.69 6.10
C MET A 130 -10.26 -5.08 6.51
N ILE A 131 -8.96 -5.35 6.53
CA ILE A 131 -8.35 -6.63 6.93
C ILE A 131 -7.61 -6.41 8.24
N PHE A 132 -8.09 -6.97 9.33
CA PHE A 132 -7.57 -6.69 10.66
C PHE A 132 -6.29 -7.49 10.95
N SER A 133 -5.15 -6.78 10.99
CA SER A 133 -3.84 -7.37 11.33
C SER A 133 -3.63 -7.52 12.84
N LYS A 134 -4.41 -6.80 13.65
CA LYS A 134 -4.49 -6.85 15.11
C LYS A 134 -5.94 -6.78 15.55
N ASP A 135 -6.23 -7.17 16.81
CA ASP A 135 -7.51 -6.83 17.43
C ASP A 135 -7.66 -5.32 17.42
N THR A 136 -8.74 -4.81 16.84
CA THR A 136 -8.90 -3.40 16.51
C THR A 136 -10.24 -2.87 16.98
N VAL A 137 -10.21 -1.69 17.61
CA VAL A 137 -11.39 -0.92 17.98
C VAL A 137 -11.36 0.40 17.23
N PHE A 138 -12.45 0.74 16.59
CA PHE A 138 -12.56 2.02 15.88
C PHE A 138 -13.96 2.63 16.00
N LEU A 139 -14.00 3.94 15.87
CA LEU A 139 -15.23 4.71 15.76
C LEU A 139 -15.58 4.90 14.30
N ASN A 140 -16.78 4.47 13.92
CA ASN A 140 -17.38 4.84 12.64
C ASN A 140 -18.19 6.11 12.83
N LEU A 141 -17.77 7.21 12.20
CA LEU A 141 -18.33 8.53 12.31
C LEU A 141 -19.28 8.76 11.15
N VAL A 142 -20.56 8.78 11.41
CA VAL A 142 -21.62 8.72 10.39
C VAL A 142 -22.46 9.99 10.38
N ARG A 143 -22.82 10.43 9.19
CA ARG A 143 -23.86 11.43 8.96
C ARG A 143 -25.15 10.70 8.55
N GLY A 144 -26.25 11.00 9.24
CA GLY A 144 -27.55 10.39 8.96
C GLY A 144 -27.79 9.09 9.72
N GLU A 145 -28.90 8.44 9.44
CA GLU A 145 -29.26 7.16 10.02
C GLU A 145 -28.48 6.02 9.37
N ARG A 146 -28.13 5.02 10.17
CA ARG A 146 -27.44 3.82 9.69
C ARG A 146 -28.46 2.80 9.22
N ASP A 147 -29.12 3.10 8.13
CA ASP A 147 -30.01 2.17 7.48
C ASP A 147 -29.32 1.55 6.25
N HIS A 148 -29.06 0.25 6.31
CA HIS A 148 -28.40 -0.48 5.23
C HIS A 148 -29.40 -1.03 4.20
N GLU A 149 -30.68 -0.98 4.50
CA GLU A 149 -31.74 -1.56 3.65
C GLU A 149 -32.43 -0.51 2.79
N ASN A 150 -32.40 0.75 3.23
CA ASN A 150 -33.01 1.86 2.48
C ASN A 150 -31.95 2.71 1.75
N TYR A 151 -32.34 3.29 0.62
CA TYR A 151 -31.50 4.15 -0.23
C TYR A 151 -31.22 5.53 0.38
N GLY A 152 -30.87 5.56 1.67
CA GLY A 152 -30.47 6.76 2.39
C GLY A 152 -28.98 7.12 2.18
N ILE A 153 -28.52 8.13 2.90
CA ILE A 153 -27.12 8.60 2.86
C ILE A 153 -26.13 7.48 3.25
N THR A 154 -26.54 6.57 4.12
CA THR A 154 -25.72 5.44 4.59
C THR A 154 -25.86 4.19 3.76
N HIS A 155 -26.53 4.26 2.61
CA HIS A 155 -26.74 3.12 1.73
C HIS A 155 -25.43 2.42 1.40
N THR A 156 -25.44 1.10 1.53
CA THR A 156 -24.26 0.24 1.33
C THR A 156 -24.53 -0.77 0.23
N ILE A 157 -23.69 -0.80 -0.79
CA ILE A 157 -23.79 -1.78 -1.88
C ILE A 157 -22.66 -2.79 -1.73
N LYS A 158 -23.03 -4.07 -1.57
CA LYS A 158 -22.09 -5.17 -1.47
C LYS A 158 -21.23 -5.26 -2.75
N HIS A 159 -19.92 -5.27 -2.57
CA HIS A 159 -18.95 -5.39 -3.65
C HIS A 159 -17.73 -6.18 -3.16
N VAL A 160 -17.81 -7.50 -3.30
CA VAL A 160 -16.73 -8.40 -2.83
C VAL A 160 -15.60 -8.38 -3.86
N PHE A 161 -14.51 -7.72 -3.53
CA PHE A 161 -13.33 -7.61 -4.40
C PHE A 161 -12.02 -8.07 -3.72
N VAL A 162 -12.10 -8.41 -2.43
CA VAL A 162 -11.04 -9.08 -1.66
C VAL A 162 -11.61 -10.39 -1.15
N ASP A 163 -11.03 -11.50 -1.56
CA ASP A 163 -11.38 -12.85 -1.10
C ASP A 163 -10.48 -13.30 0.07
N ASP A 164 -10.77 -14.47 0.64
CA ASP A 164 -10.00 -15.03 1.75
C ASP A 164 -8.55 -15.33 1.37
N LYS A 165 -8.29 -15.74 0.13
CA LYS A 165 -6.94 -16.02 -0.35
C LYS A 165 -6.09 -14.75 -0.38
N GLU A 166 -6.64 -13.65 -0.88
CA GLU A 166 -5.98 -12.34 -0.90
C GLU A 166 -5.79 -11.79 0.52
N LYS A 167 -6.82 -11.93 1.38
CA LYS A 167 -6.71 -11.58 2.81
C LYS A 167 -5.52 -12.27 3.47
N ASP A 168 -5.41 -13.60 3.31
CA ASP A 168 -4.33 -14.38 3.91
C ASP A 168 -2.97 -14.03 3.33
N LEU A 169 -2.90 -13.75 2.01
CA LEU A 169 -1.70 -13.26 1.36
C LEU A 169 -1.23 -11.95 1.99
N LEU A 170 -2.12 -10.98 2.16
CA LEU A 170 -1.79 -9.68 2.74
C LEU A 170 -1.36 -9.80 4.21
N LEU A 171 -2.11 -10.54 5.04
CA LEU A 171 -1.77 -10.75 6.45
C LEU A 171 -0.39 -11.38 6.65
N ASN A 172 0.02 -12.28 5.75
CA ASN A 172 1.28 -13.01 5.86
C ASN A 172 2.48 -12.29 5.22
N SER A 173 2.25 -11.37 4.27
CA SER A 173 3.35 -10.77 3.48
C SER A 173 3.52 -9.26 3.70
N TYR A 174 2.52 -8.55 4.22
CA TYR A 174 2.61 -7.10 4.44
C TYR A 174 3.64 -6.73 5.52
N LYS A 175 4.38 -5.65 5.30
CA LYS A 175 5.42 -5.14 6.21
C LYS A 175 4.92 -3.88 6.91
N PHE A 176 4.51 -4.03 8.15
CA PHE A 176 3.91 -2.98 8.98
C PHE A 176 4.94 -2.03 9.58
N GLU A 177 6.21 -2.41 9.59
CA GLU A 177 7.29 -1.65 10.19
C GLU A 177 8.48 -1.50 9.25
N CYS A 178 9.30 -0.52 9.53
CA CYS A 178 10.56 -0.34 8.82
C CYS A 178 11.51 -1.50 9.09
N ARG A 179 11.94 -2.19 8.04
CA ARG A 179 12.82 -3.36 8.11
C ARG A 179 14.24 -3.03 8.62
N SER A 180 14.61 -1.73 8.58
CA SER A 180 15.92 -1.27 9.07
C SER A 180 15.90 -0.80 10.51
N CYS A 181 14.84 -0.12 10.98
CA CYS A 181 14.85 0.51 12.31
C CYS A 181 13.59 0.26 13.17
N GLY A 182 12.66 -0.59 12.70
CA GLY A 182 11.44 -0.93 13.44
C GLY A 182 10.39 0.20 13.56
N ASN A 183 10.59 1.35 12.89
CA ASN A 183 9.61 2.45 12.96
C ASN A 183 8.29 2.03 12.32
N LEU A 184 7.18 2.22 13.05
CA LEU A 184 5.84 1.89 12.59
C LEU A 184 5.24 2.97 11.67
N LYS A 185 5.77 4.20 11.69
CA LYS A 185 5.29 5.31 10.86
C LYS A 185 5.96 5.27 9.49
N LEU A 186 5.41 4.49 8.59
CA LEU A 186 5.82 4.44 7.19
C LEU A 186 4.89 5.29 6.34
N LYS A 187 5.45 6.06 5.43
CA LYS A 187 4.70 6.88 4.46
C LYS A 187 4.78 6.23 3.09
N ARG A 188 3.64 5.97 2.45
CA ARG A 188 3.61 5.50 1.07
C ARG A 188 4.12 6.60 0.13
N VAL A 189 5.08 6.26 -0.71
CA VAL A 189 5.65 7.15 -1.73
C VAL A 189 4.96 6.94 -3.06
N ILE A 190 4.80 5.68 -3.46
CA ILE A 190 4.18 5.31 -4.74
C ILE A 190 3.45 3.98 -4.60
N SER A 191 2.37 3.81 -5.35
CA SER A 191 1.70 2.54 -5.57
C SER A 191 1.48 2.33 -7.07
N LEU A 192 1.86 1.18 -7.56
CA LEU A 192 1.59 0.72 -8.92
C LEU A 192 0.40 -0.26 -8.97
N GLY A 193 -0.37 -0.32 -7.88
CA GLY A 193 -1.46 -1.28 -7.73
C GLY A 193 -0.97 -2.71 -7.58
N TYR A 194 -1.80 -3.65 -8.00
CA TYR A 194 -1.48 -5.08 -7.95
C TYR A 194 -0.79 -5.52 -9.23
N GLN A 195 0.37 -6.12 -9.09
CA GLN A 195 1.21 -6.56 -10.20
C GLN A 195 1.57 -8.05 -10.08
N PRO A 196 1.76 -8.76 -11.21
CA PRO A 196 2.35 -10.08 -11.18
C PRO A 196 3.82 -10.02 -10.77
N LEU A 197 4.36 -11.14 -10.28
CA LEU A 197 5.80 -11.24 -10.05
C LEU A 197 6.57 -11.14 -11.36
N ALA A 198 7.67 -10.38 -11.35
CA ALA A 198 8.56 -10.27 -12.50
C ALA A 198 9.09 -11.66 -12.91
N ASN A 199 9.17 -11.91 -14.22
CA ASN A 199 9.60 -13.18 -14.83
C ASN A 199 8.70 -14.39 -14.51
N ASN A 200 7.53 -14.21 -13.92
CA ASN A 200 6.52 -15.25 -13.78
C ASN A 200 5.69 -15.37 -15.08
N LEU A 201 6.30 -15.93 -16.12
CA LEU A 201 5.68 -16.05 -17.44
C LEU A 201 4.58 -17.10 -17.42
N LEU A 202 3.42 -16.75 -17.95
CA LEU A 202 2.29 -17.67 -18.10
C LEU A 202 2.54 -18.65 -19.23
N LYS A 203 2.19 -19.93 -19.04
CA LYS A 203 2.32 -20.99 -20.04
C LYS A 203 1.24 -20.87 -21.13
N ASN A 204 0.08 -20.33 -20.79
CA ASN A 204 -1.03 -20.14 -21.72
C ASN A 204 -1.90 -18.94 -21.30
N LYS A 205 -2.78 -18.48 -22.24
CA LYS A 205 -3.63 -17.30 -22.06
C LYS A 205 -4.66 -17.42 -20.93
N ASN A 206 -5.04 -18.64 -20.56
CA ASN A 206 -6.08 -18.90 -19.56
C ASN A 206 -5.51 -19.08 -18.14
N GLU A 207 -4.19 -19.12 -18.00
CA GLU A 207 -3.54 -19.24 -16.71
C GLU A 207 -3.69 -17.96 -15.90
N LYS A 208 -4.12 -18.11 -14.65
CA LYS A 208 -4.24 -16.98 -13.70
C LYS A 208 -2.96 -16.88 -12.89
N CYS A 209 -2.36 -15.71 -12.84
CA CYS A 209 -1.24 -15.43 -11.95
C CYS A 209 -1.71 -14.78 -10.64
N GLU A 210 -0.96 -15.02 -9.57
CA GLU A 210 -1.13 -14.27 -8.32
C GLU A 210 -0.63 -12.84 -8.53
N LEU A 211 -1.41 -11.89 -8.02
CA LEU A 211 -1.07 -10.47 -8.05
C LEU A 211 -0.70 -10.01 -6.63
N TYR A 212 0.29 -9.14 -6.53
CA TYR A 212 0.78 -8.59 -5.28
C TYR A 212 0.78 -7.06 -5.34
N PRO A 213 0.48 -6.35 -4.23
CA PRO A 213 0.67 -4.92 -4.18
C PRO A 213 2.13 -4.55 -4.48
N LEU A 214 2.34 -3.70 -5.48
CA LEU A 214 3.64 -3.13 -5.80
C LEU A 214 3.66 -1.69 -5.34
N GLU A 215 4.04 -1.49 -4.10
CA GLU A 215 4.03 -0.20 -3.42
C GLU A 215 5.35 0.01 -2.70
N MET A 216 5.82 1.26 -2.67
CA MET A 216 7.01 1.66 -1.94
C MET A 216 6.65 2.56 -0.78
N ASN A 217 7.14 2.20 0.40
CA ASN A 217 7.02 2.95 1.63
C ASN A 217 8.36 3.56 2.02
N TYR A 218 8.32 4.76 2.59
CA TYR A 218 9.45 5.52 3.09
C TYR A 218 9.38 5.64 4.62
N CYS A 219 10.49 5.42 5.28
CA CYS A 219 10.64 5.62 6.71
C CYS A 219 11.23 7.00 7.01
N SER A 220 10.47 7.90 7.63
CA SER A 220 10.95 9.23 7.99
C SER A 220 12.02 9.25 9.10
N LYS A 221 12.21 8.13 9.85
CA LYS A 221 13.20 8.03 10.93
C LYS A 221 14.60 7.68 10.41
N CYS A 222 14.73 6.74 9.49
CA CYS A 222 16.03 6.25 9.00
C CYS A 222 16.19 6.38 7.48
N TYR A 223 15.24 7.01 6.80
CA TYR A 223 15.25 7.27 5.35
C TYR A 223 15.24 6.00 4.47
N ASN A 224 14.99 4.83 5.05
CA ASN A 224 14.87 3.58 4.29
C ASN A 224 13.61 3.60 3.42
N CYS A 225 13.76 3.20 2.15
CA CYS A 225 12.66 2.89 1.25
C CYS A 225 12.51 1.39 1.13
N GLN A 226 11.28 0.89 1.25
CA GLN A 226 11.00 -0.55 1.20
C GLN A 226 9.66 -0.82 0.51
N LEU A 227 9.52 -2.03 -0.06
CA LEU A 227 8.22 -2.50 -0.54
C LEU A 227 7.27 -2.76 0.63
N SER A 228 5.98 -2.48 0.42
CA SER A 228 4.92 -2.75 1.40
C SER A 228 4.71 -4.26 1.62
N VAL A 229 4.93 -5.06 0.60
CA VAL A 229 4.80 -6.52 0.62
C VAL A 229 6.15 -7.19 0.37
N ALA A 230 6.48 -8.21 1.17
CA ALA A 230 7.63 -9.07 0.93
C ALA A 230 7.14 -10.48 0.57
N VAL A 231 7.23 -10.82 -0.70
CA VAL A 231 6.87 -12.14 -1.20
C VAL A 231 7.92 -13.15 -0.75
N LYS A 232 7.47 -14.36 -0.39
CA LYS A 232 8.38 -15.44 0.03
C LYS A 232 9.35 -15.79 -1.10
N PRO A 233 10.67 -15.96 -0.82
CA PRO A 233 11.68 -16.27 -1.84
C PRO A 233 11.34 -17.50 -2.67
N GLU A 234 10.73 -18.52 -2.07
CA GLU A 234 10.32 -19.75 -2.74
C GLU A 234 9.34 -19.48 -3.88
N LYS A 235 8.40 -18.51 -3.70
CA LYS A 235 7.49 -18.12 -4.77
C LYS A 235 8.16 -17.35 -5.89
N MET A 236 9.22 -16.61 -5.58
CA MET A 236 9.91 -15.77 -6.55
C MET A 236 10.99 -16.51 -7.32
N PHE A 237 11.70 -17.43 -6.68
CA PHE A 237 12.97 -17.93 -7.17
C PHE A 237 13.04 -19.44 -7.42
N SER A 238 12.07 -20.26 -6.97
CA SER A 238 12.10 -21.71 -7.19
C SER A 238 12.08 -22.11 -8.66
N ASN A 239 11.44 -21.31 -9.53
CA ASN A 239 11.37 -21.53 -10.98
C ASN A 239 11.78 -20.26 -11.75
N TYR A 240 12.83 -19.59 -11.29
CA TYR A 240 13.27 -18.34 -11.90
C TYR A 240 14.03 -18.58 -13.19
N LEU A 241 13.45 -18.15 -14.30
CA LEU A 241 14.00 -18.43 -15.64
C LEU A 241 15.19 -17.56 -16.04
N TYR A 242 15.42 -16.46 -15.32
CA TYR A 242 16.50 -15.53 -15.64
C TYR A 242 17.80 -15.90 -14.94
N THR A 243 18.88 -15.98 -15.71
CA THR A 243 20.24 -16.18 -15.20
C THR A 243 21.11 -15.00 -15.61
N SER A 244 21.73 -14.31 -14.66
CA SER A 244 22.59 -13.14 -14.92
C SER A 244 23.76 -13.44 -15.86
N SER A 245 24.22 -14.70 -15.88
CA SER A 245 25.33 -15.19 -16.72
C SER A 245 25.02 -15.26 -18.22
N THR A 246 23.76 -15.14 -18.64
CA THR A 246 23.37 -15.20 -20.06
C THR A 246 23.75 -13.94 -20.82
N SER A 247 23.85 -12.78 -20.17
CA SER A 247 24.25 -11.52 -20.79
C SER A 247 25.77 -11.36 -20.80
N LYS A 248 26.37 -11.16 -22.00
CA LYS A 248 27.81 -10.87 -22.15
C LYS A 248 28.22 -9.62 -21.36
N SER A 249 27.45 -8.55 -21.46
CA SER A 249 27.73 -7.29 -20.77
C SER A 249 27.70 -7.45 -19.23
N PHE A 250 26.80 -8.26 -18.69
CA PHE A 250 26.77 -8.55 -17.25
C PHE A 250 28.00 -9.36 -16.80
N ARG A 251 28.38 -10.37 -17.57
CA ARG A 251 29.61 -11.13 -17.25
C ARG A 251 30.84 -10.23 -17.21
N GLU A 252 31.01 -9.39 -18.24
CA GLU A 252 32.11 -8.43 -18.31
C GLU A 252 32.08 -7.44 -17.14
N HIS A 253 30.91 -6.91 -16.81
CA HIS A 253 30.73 -6.01 -15.65
C HIS A 253 31.12 -6.69 -14.33
N PHE A 254 30.65 -7.90 -14.05
CA PHE A 254 30.99 -8.62 -12.82
C PHE A 254 32.48 -8.98 -12.74
N ILE A 255 33.11 -9.34 -13.85
CA ILE A 255 34.57 -9.58 -13.90
C ILE A 255 35.31 -8.29 -13.55
N GLN A 256 34.92 -7.16 -14.12
CA GLN A 256 35.56 -5.87 -13.85
C GLN A 256 35.33 -5.41 -12.41
N ALA A 257 34.10 -5.43 -11.93
CA ALA A 257 33.76 -5.09 -10.55
C ALA A 257 34.53 -5.95 -9.53
N THR A 258 34.64 -7.27 -9.80
CA THR A 258 35.41 -8.16 -8.93
C THR A 258 36.90 -7.77 -8.89
N LYS A 259 37.49 -7.44 -10.02
CA LYS A 259 38.89 -6.96 -10.06
C LYS A 259 39.09 -5.66 -9.28
N GLU A 260 38.15 -4.74 -9.41
CA GLU A 260 38.17 -3.49 -8.65
C GLU A 260 38.04 -3.71 -7.15
N TYR A 261 37.10 -4.56 -6.72
CA TYR A 261 36.91 -4.88 -5.30
C TYR A 261 38.12 -5.58 -4.69
N ILE A 262 38.73 -6.52 -5.40
CA ILE A 262 40.00 -7.17 -4.98
C ILE A 262 41.06 -6.10 -4.73
N LYS A 263 41.20 -5.12 -5.63
CA LYS A 263 42.18 -4.03 -5.52
C LYS A 263 41.85 -3.07 -4.38
N VAL A 264 40.62 -2.55 -4.33
CA VAL A 264 40.19 -1.53 -3.38
C VAL A 264 40.21 -2.07 -1.94
N PHE A 265 39.68 -3.27 -1.73
CA PHE A 265 39.58 -3.89 -0.42
C PHE A 265 40.76 -4.78 -0.06
N ARG A 266 41.78 -4.86 -0.93
CA ARG A 266 42.98 -5.70 -0.75
C ARG A 266 42.63 -7.16 -0.42
N LEU A 267 41.60 -7.70 -1.11
CA LEU A 267 41.12 -9.06 -0.89
C LEU A 267 42.19 -10.08 -1.31
N ASN A 268 42.32 -11.18 -0.59
CA ASN A 268 43.19 -12.29 -0.97
C ASN A 268 42.56 -13.63 -0.51
N LYS A 269 43.03 -14.73 -1.09
CA LYS A 269 42.50 -16.09 -0.86
C LYS A 269 42.56 -16.56 0.60
N LYS A 270 43.38 -15.95 1.45
CA LYS A 270 43.54 -16.34 2.87
C LYS A 270 42.64 -15.55 3.82
N LYS A 271 42.12 -14.37 3.39
CA LYS A 271 41.40 -13.44 4.27
C LYS A 271 39.98 -13.11 3.78
N SER A 272 39.56 -13.61 2.67
CA SER A 272 38.28 -13.23 2.04
C SER A 272 37.45 -14.45 1.71
N TYR A 273 36.20 -14.43 2.11
CA TYR A 273 35.20 -15.38 1.64
C TYR A 273 34.49 -14.73 0.43
N ILE A 274 34.45 -15.44 -0.68
CA ILE A 274 33.69 -15.08 -1.87
C ILE A 274 32.62 -16.15 -2.07
#